data_1c732b90ead2cdff5ae8861be8ef6fe8
#
_entry.id   1c732b90ead2cdff5ae8861be8ef6fe8
#
_cell.length_a   1.000
_cell.length_b   1.000
_cell.length_c   1.000
_cell.angle_alpha   90.00
_cell.angle_beta   90.00
_cell.angle_gamma   90.00
#
_symmetry.space_group_name_H-M   'P 1'
#
loop_
_entity.id
_entity.type
_entity.pdbx_description
1 polymer ?
#
loop_
_entity_poly.entity_id
_entity_poly.type
_entity_poly.pdbx_seq_one_letter_code
_entity_poly.pdbx_strand_id
1 'polypeptide(L)'
;MPALFRPIGRLTARTLSAAALAAAALPPMAAQAADLVAPHALTVAAGLPAVQARAQILAARRYGTFWDTGDAALARDALTADFTDRTLPAGREQGLPGPLAASRTMRAAIPDLHCDIEQMVVAGDRVVVHLHFRGHFTGTFNGTAGQGQAVDFIATDIYRIAHGRIAENWHIEDNLTLMRQLGLVG
;
A
#
# COMPACT_ATOMS: atom_id res chain seq x y z
N MET A 1 32.69 19.49 -84.42
CA MET A 1 32.27 19.98 -83.07
C MET A 1 31.38 18.93 -82.48
N PRO A 2 31.79 18.15 -81.44
CA PRO A 2 30.97 17.16 -80.80
C PRO A 2 30.34 17.71 -79.51
N ALA A 3 29.09 17.41 -79.32
CA ALA A 3 28.28 17.77 -78.16
C ALA A 3 28.58 16.83 -76.98
N LEU A 4 28.79 17.44 -75.80
CA LEU A 4 29.04 16.76 -74.52
C LEU A 4 27.71 16.36 -73.89
N PHE A 5 27.49 15.05 -73.74
CA PHE A 5 26.43 14.47 -72.89
C PHE A 5 26.88 14.48 -71.45
N ARG A 6 26.06 15.07 -70.53
CA ARG A 6 26.20 14.95 -69.08
C ARG A 6 25.24 13.82 -68.59
N PRO A 7 25.67 12.94 -67.71
CA PRO A 7 24.77 11.94 -67.14
C PRO A 7 23.93 12.53 -65.98
N ILE A 8 22.66 12.13 -65.92
CA ILE A 8 21.69 12.48 -64.91
C ILE A 8 21.97 11.67 -63.63
N GLY A 9 22.11 12.42 -62.53
CA GLY A 9 22.33 11.82 -61.20
C GLY A 9 21.13 11.01 -60.71
N ARG A 10 21.43 9.84 -60.12
CA ARG A 10 20.47 8.94 -59.50
C ARG A 10 19.97 9.56 -58.17
N LEU A 11 18.65 9.75 -58.05
CA LEU A 11 17.99 10.01 -56.78
C LEU A 11 18.05 8.72 -55.92
N THR A 12 18.67 8.82 -54.76
CA THR A 12 18.62 7.79 -53.70
C THR A 12 17.37 8.05 -52.87
N ALA A 13 16.44 7.10 -52.89
CA ALA A 13 15.27 7.10 -52.00
C ALA A 13 15.73 6.86 -50.55
N ARG A 14 15.49 7.85 -49.68
CA ARG A 14 15.64 7.70 -48.21
C ARG A 14 14.40 7.01 -47.70
N THR A 15 14.57 5.77 -47.23
CA THR A 15 13.56 5.05 -46.46
C THR A 15 13.40 5.68 -45.07
N LEU A 16 12.24 6.25 -44.80
CA LEU A 16 11.82 6.70 -43.46
C LEU A 16 11.41 5.44 -42.66
N SER A 17 12.25 5.06 -41.70
CA SER A 17 11.86 4.08 -40.68
C SER A 17 10.91 4.72 -39.70
N ALA A 18 9.64 4.30 -39.72
CA ALA A 18 8.68 4.65 -38.70
C ALA A 18 8.97 3.82 -37.44
N ALA A 19 9.50 4.46 -36.39
CA ALA A 19 9.61 3.85 -35.08
C ALA A 19 8.18 3.78 -34.46
N ALA A 20 7.62 2.58 -34.37
CA ALA A 20 6.40 2.34 -33.64
C ALA A 20 6.66 2.49 -32.14
N LEU A 21 6.16 3.57 -31.51
CA LEU A 21 6.07 3.65 -30.05
C LEU A 21 5.03 2.64 -29.59
N ALA A 22 5.49 1.56 -28.97
CA ALA A 22 4.61 0.65 -28.22
C ALA A 22 4.14 1.39 -26.95
N ALA A 23 2.89 1.88 -26.96
CA ALA A 23 2.23 2.36 -25.75
C ALA A 23 2.00 1.15 -24.83
N ALA A 24 2.78 1.06 -23.75
CA ALA A 24 2.52 0.11 -22.68
C ALA A 24 1.16 0.50 -22.05
N ALA A 25 0.13 -0.28 -22.32
CA ALA A 25 -1.17 -0.10 -21.69
C ALA A 25 -1.02 -0.39 -20.19
N LEU A 26 -1.22 0.63 -19.35
CA LEU A 26 -1.37 0.44 -17.91
C LEU A 26 -2.56 -0.50 -17.67
N PRO A 27 -2.45 -1.50 -16.77
CA PRO A 27 -3.58 -2.38 -16.46
C PRO A 27 -4.75 -1.53 -15.94
N PRO A 28 -5.99 -1.87 -16.28
CA PRO A 28 -7.16 -1.11 -15.85
C PRO A 28 -7.23 -1.10 -14.32
N MET A 29 -7.54 0.06 -13.73
CA MET A 29 -7.65 0.28 -12.27
C MET A 29 -8.50 -0.79 -11.54
N ALA A 30 -9.42 -1.44 -12.23
CA ALA A 30 -10.25 -2.52 -11.70
C ALA A 30 -9.46 -3.82 -11.42
N ALA A 31 -8.44 -4.14 -12.21
CA ALA A 31 -7.59 -5.31 -11.97
C ALA A 31 -6.72 -5.14 -10.72
N GLN A 32 -6.18 -3.93 -10.49
CA GLN A 32 -5.39 -3.61 -9.30
C GLN A 32 -6.21 -3.65 -8.00
N ALA A 33 -7.53 -3.40 -8.07
CA ALA A 33 -8.42 -3.46 -6.90
C ALA A 33 -8.82 -4.91 -6.54
N ALA A 34 -8.73 -5.86 -7.47
CA ALA A 34 -9.07 -7.26 -7.24
C ALA A 34 -8.03 -7.98 -6.35
N ASP A 35 -6.76 -7.56 -6.42
CA ASP A 35 -5.66 -8.17 -5.68
C ASP A 35 -5.46 -7.58 -4.26
N LEU A 36 -6.26 -6.55 -3.90
CA LEU A 36 -6.17 -5.94 -2.57
C LEU A 36 -6.95 -6.75 -1.53
N VAL A 37 -6.40 -6.84 -0.30
CA VAL A 37 -7.11 -7.43 0.84
C VAL A 37 -8.53 -6.88 0.93
N ALA A 38 -9.52 -7.76 0.94
CA ALA A 38 -10.92 -7.40 1.06
C ALA A 38 -11.34 -7.47 2.55
N PRO A 39 -12.20 -6.56 3.04
CA PRO A 39 -12.75 -6.69 4.38
C PRO A 39 -13.70 -7.90 4.44
N HIS A 40 -13.61 -8.69 5.52
CA HIS A 40 -14.54 -9.80 5.77
C HIS A 40 -15.96 -9.27 6.05
N ALA A 41 -16.08 -8.13 6.73
CA ALA A 41 -17.33 -7.42 6.93
C ALA A 41 -17.18 -5.95 6.54
N LEU A 42 -18.13 -5.43 5.74
CA LEU A 42 -18.16 -4.04 5.31
C LEU A 42 -19.50 -3.40 5.66
N THR A 43 -19.44 -2.30 6.40
CA THR A 43 -20.59 -1.45 6.69
C THR A 43 -20.38 -0.06 6.09
N VAL A 44 -21.33 0.42 5.30
CA VAL A 44 -21.30 1.77 4.73
C VAL A 44 -22.52 2.53 5.24
N ALA A 45 -22.30 3.71 5.80
CA ALA A 45 -23.37 4.55 6.33
C ALA A 45 -24.38 4.91 5.24
N ALA A 46 -25.66 4.89 5.60
CA ALA A 46 -26.74 5.30 4.71
C ALA A 46 -26.54 6.75 4.25
N GLY A 47 -26.83 7.02 2.96
CA GLY A 47 -26.70 8.36 2.37
C GLY A 47 -25.28 8.77 1.97
N LEU A 48 -24.24 7.96 2.23
CA LEU A 48 -22.90 8.24 1.73
C LEU A 48 -22.86 8.03 0.20
N PRO A 49 -22.41 9.03 -0.60
CA PRO A 49 -22.36 8.89 -2.06
C PRO A 49 -21.47 7.69 -2.47
N ALA A 50 -21.97 6.85 -3.38
CA ALA A 50 -21.30 5.61 -3.77
C ALA A 50 -19.88 5.83 -4.33
N VAL A 51 -19.63 6.95 -5.04
CA VAL A 51 -18.28 7.30 -5.53
C VAL A 51 -17.35 7.61 -4.37
N GLN A 52 -17.82 8.34 -3.35
CA GLN A 52 -17.05 8.66 -2.15
C GLN A 52 -16.75 7.38 -1.35
N ALA A 53 -17.75 6.55 -1.11
CA ALA A 53 -17.57 5.28 -0.40
C ALA A 53 -16.52 4.38 -1.09
N ARG A 54 -16.60 4.22 -2.41
CA ARG A 54 -15.62 3.43 -3.17
C ARG A 54 -14.20 3.97 -3.05
N ALA A 55 -14.01 5.29 -3.12
CA ALA A 55 -12.69 5.91 -2.98
C ALA A 55 -12.11 5.68 -1.57
N GLN A 56 -12.92 5.81 -0.53
CA GLN A 56 -12.53 5.58 0.86
C GLN A 56 -12.18 4.12 1.13
N ILE A 57 -13.00 3.19 0.66
CA ILE A 57 -12.76 1.74 0.75
C ILE A 57 -11.45 1.39 0.04
N LEU A 58 -11.21 1.94 -1.16
CA LEU A 58 -9.99 1.68 -1.91
C LEU A 58 -8.73 2.15 -1.16
N ALA A 59 -8.75 3.35 -0.57
CA ALA A 59 -7.64 3.87 0.22
C ALA A 59 -7.34 2.96 1.42
N ALA A 60 -8.37 2.55 2.17
CA ALA A 60 -8.23 1.65 3.32
C ALA A 60 -7.71 0.26 2.92
N ARG A 61 -8.23 -0.33 1.83
CA ARG A 61 -7.76 -1.62 1.31
C ARG A 61 -6.31 -1.58 0.86
N ARG A 62 -5.87 -0.51 0.18
CA ARG A 62 -4.46 -0.31 -0.20
C ARG A 62 -3.56 -0.28 1.02
N TYR A 63 -3.98 0.43 2.06
CA TYR A 63 -3.17 0.52 3.28
C TYR A 63 -3.15 -0.79 4.07
N GLY A 64 -4.28 -1.51 4.16
CA GLY A 64 -4.31 -2.87 4.72
C GLY A 64 -3.42 -3.84 3.93
N THR A 65 -3.46 -3.79 2.60
CA THR A 65 -2.60 -4.63 1.75
C THR A 65 -1.12 -4.25 1.86
N PHE A 66 -0.80 -2.97 2.08
CA PHE A 66 0.58 -2.57 2.42
C PHE A 66 1.04 -3.26 3.71
N TRP A 67 0.22 -3.32 4.73
CA TRP A 67 0.56 -4.03 5.97
C TRP A 67 0.69 -5.54 5.76
N ASP A 68 -0.12 -6.11 4.89
CA ASP A 68 -0.09 -7.53 4.51
C ASP A 68 1.16 -7.92 3.69
N THR A 69 1.58 -7.08 2.76
CA THR A 69 2.63 -7.41 1.77
C THR A 69 3.96 -6.71 2.01
N GLY A 70 3.95 -5.55 2.69
CA GLY A 70 5.11 -4.65 2.79
C GLY A 70 5.35 -3.81 1.53
N ASP A 71 4.45 -3.85 0.51
CA ASP A 71 4.61 -3.07 -0.72
C ASP A 71 4.47 -1.57 -0.46
N ALA A 72 5.59 -0.87 -0.47
CA ALA A 72 5.67 0.56 -0.25
C ALA A 72 4.90 1.41 -1.30
N ALA A 73 4.63 0.88 -2.49
CA ALA A 73 3.84 1.60 -3.50
C ALA A 73 2.38 1.73 -3.02
N LEU A 74 1.82 0.69 -2.41
CA LEU A 74 0.48 0.72 -1.85
C LEU A 74 0.33 1.75 -0.72
N ALA A 75 1.34 1.90 0.16
CA ALA A 75 1.33 2.95 1.18
C ALA A 75 1.36 4.35 0.54
N ARG A 76 2.19 4.58 -0.48
CA ARG A 76 2.25 5.86 -1.20
C ARG A 76 0.93 6.19 -1.90
N ASP A 77 0.25 5.18 -2.43
CA ASP A 77 -1.05 5.35 -3.09
C ASP A 77 -2.20 5.55 -2.11
N ALA A 78 -2.09 4.98 -0.90
CA ALA A 78 -3.10 5.08 0.13
C ALA A 78 -3.04 6.40 0.90
N LEU A 79 -1.84 6.92 1.18
CA LEU A 79 -1.62 8.08 2.05
C LEU A 79 -1.52 9.39 1.25
N THR A 80 -1.94 10.52 1.85
CA THR A 80 -1.66 11.85 1.31
C THR A 80 -0.18 12.22 1.51
N ALA A 81 0.32 13.19 0.76
CA ALA A 81 1.70 13.68 0.89
C ALA A 81 1.96 14.30 2.30
N ASP A 82 0.93 14.88 2.90
CA ASP A 82 0.92 15.52 4.22
C ASP A 82 0.29 14.61 5.31
N PHE A 83 0.30 13.30 5.08
CA PHE A 83 -0.24 12.32 6.03
C PHE A 83 0.27 12.56 7.45
N THR A 84 -0.65 12.52 8.42
CA THR A 84 -0.35 12.72 9.83
C THR A 84 -0.80 11.52 10.66
N ASP A 85 0.13 10.87 11.34
CA ASP A 85 -0.16 9.91 12.39
C ASP A 85 -0.51 10.66 13.68
N ARG A 86 -1.73 10.47 14.18
CA ARG A 86 -2.26 11.16 15.38
C ARG A 86 -1.97 10.42 16.69
N THR A 87 -1.52 9.18 16.59
CA THR A 87 -1.12 8.34 17.73
C THR A 87 0.33 7.89 17.60
N LEU A 88 1.16 8.77 17.04
CA LEU A 88 2.55 8.48 16.67
C LEU A 88 3.33 7.85 17.83
N PRO A 89 3.81 6.61 17.72
CA PRO A 89 4.63 5.98 18.73
C PRO A 89 5.95 6.75 18.96
N ALA A 90 6.44 6.74 20.19
CA ALA A 90 7.70 7.39 20.53
C ALA A 90 8.85 6.89 19.64
N GLY A 91 9.62 7.83 19.07
CA GLY A 91 10.75 7.54 18.20
C GLY A 91 10.40 7.20 16.74
N ARG A 92 9.11 7.12 16.39
CA ARG A 92 8.67 6.96 14.99
C ARG A 92 8.68 8.29 14.26
N GLU A 93 9.14 8.31 13.02
CA GLU A 93 9.08 9.49 12.15
C GLU A 93 7.64 9.77 11.71
N GLN A 94 7.26 11.05 11.65
CA GLN A 94 5.94 11.47 11.19
C GLN A 94 5.81 11.32 9.66
N GLY A 95 4.58 11.15 9.18
CA GLY A 95 4.27 11.02 7.76
C GLY A 95 4.56 9.63 7.19
N LEU A 96 4.66 9.52 5.86
CA LEU A 96 4.88 8.27 5.15
C LEU A 96 6.12 7.46 5.61
N PRO A 97 7.27 8.07 5.97
CA PRO A 97 8.43 7.31 6.44
C PRO A 97 8.14 6.43 7.66
N GLY A 98 7.27 6.87 8.57
CA GLY A 98 6.92 6.14 9.80
C GLY A 98 6.36 4.75 9.56
N PRO A 99 5.22 4.59 8.87
CA PRO A 99 4.66 3.27 8.56
C PRO A 99 5.58 2.42 7.68
N LEU A 100 6.35 3.02 6.75
CA LEU A 100 7.32 2.28 5.95
C LEU A 100 8.44 1.66 6.82
N ALA A 101 8.95 2.40 7.79
CA ALA A 101 9.94 1.89 8.73
C ALA A 101 9.35 0.82 9.65
N ALA A 102 8.14 1.04 10.18
CA ALA A 102 7.45 0.09 11.03
C ALA A 102 7.18 -1.25 10.32
N SER A 103 6.69 -1.21 9.09
CA SER A 103 6.45 -2.42 8.28
C SER A 103 7.76 -3.20 8.04
N ARG A 104 8.86 -2.52 7.71
CA ARG A 104 10.16 -3.18 7.56
C ARG A 104 10.62 -3.86 8.86
N THR A 105 10.46 -3.20 10.00
CA THR A 105 10.83 -3.76 11.31
C THR A 105 9.99 -4.98 11.66
N MET A 106 8.67 -4.90 11.45
CA MET A 106 7.77 -6.02 11.71
C MET A 106 8.07 -7.22 10.80
N ARG A 107 8.32 -6.98 9.51
CA ARG A 107 8.66 -8.04 8.56
C ARG A 107 10.07 -8.61 8.75
N ALA A 108 10.99 -7.84 9.30
CA ALA A 108 12.30 -8.38 9.70
C ALA A 108 12.18 -9.35 10.88
N ALA A 109 11.20 -9.14 11.75
CA ALA A 109 10.91 -10.03 12.88
C ALA A 109 10.01 -11.22 12.47
N ILE A 110 8.97 -10.92 11.68
CA ILE A 110 7.91 -11.86 11.27
C ILE A 110 7.84 -11.84 9.74
N PRO A 111 8.70 -12.62 9.04
CA PRO A 111 8.80 -12.55 7.56
C PRO A 111 7.51 -12.96 6.82
N ASP A 112 6.72 -13.83 7.42
CA ASP A 112 5.43 -14.31 6.94
C ASP A 112 4.23 -13.54 7.54
N LEU A 113 4.47 -12.29 7.99
CA LEU A 113 3.40 -11.46 8.54
C LEU A 113 2.27 -11.30 7.53
N HIS A 114 1.07 -11.66 7.96
CA HIS A 114 -0.18 -11.53 7.23
C HIS A 114 -1.12 -10.57 7.95
N CYS A 115 -1.90 -9.79 7.20
CA CYS A 115 -2.84 -8.79 7.72
C CYS A 115 -4.20 -8.94 7.04
N ASP A 116 -5.21 -9.33 7.79
CA ASP A 116 -6.61 -9.33 7.36
C ASP A 116 -7.33 -8.07 7.81
N ILE A 117 -8.32 -7.63 7.04
CA ILE A 117 -9.29 -6.61 7.45
C ILE A 117 -10.55 -7.34 7.91
N GLU A 118 -10.69 -7.58 9.21
CA GLU A 118 -11.85 -8.27 9.76
C GLU A 118 -13.13 -7.47 9.60
N GLN A 119 -13.07 -6.16 9.88
CA GLN A 119 -14.20 -5.27 9.77
C GLN A 119 -13.78 -3.93 9.16
N MET A 120 -14.65 -3.36 8.34
CA MET A 120 -14.50 -2.01 7.82
C MET A 120 -15.83 -1.27 7.94
N VAL A 121 -15.80 -0.09 8.56
CA VAL A 121 -16.95 0.83 8.68
C VAL A 121 -16.62 2.14 7.99
N VAL A 122 -17.49 2.58 7.08
CA VAL A 122 -17.30 3.81 6.28
C VAL A 122 -18.44 4.77 6.56
N ALA A 123 -18.11 5.95 7.09
CA ALA A 123 -19.10 6.97 7.45
C ALA A 123 -18.54 8.39 7.32
N GLY A 124 -19.22 9.27 6.61
CA GLY A 124 -18.76 10.65 6.37
C GLY A 124 -17.41 10.65 5.66
N ASP A 125 -16.40 11.24 6.28
CA ASP A 125 -15.00 11.23 5.80
C ASP A 125 -14.12 10.25 6.61
N ARG A 126 -14.72 9.34 7.36
CA ARG A 126 -14.03 8.38 8.22
C ARG A 126 -14.15 6.95 7.69
N VAL A 127 -13.04 6.21 7.83
CA VAL A 127 -13.03 4.75 7.71
C VAL A 127 -12.44 4.18 8.99
N VAL A 128 -13.16 3.27 9.62
CA VAL A 128 -12.63 2.48 10.73
C VAL A 128 -12.32 1.08 10.20
N VAL A 129 -11.15 0.55 10.50
CA VAL A 129 -10.78 -0.83 10.19
C VAL A 129 -10.36 -1.55 11.47
N HIS A 130 -10.81 -2.78 11.62
CA HIS A 130 -10.30 -3.72 12.60
C HIS A 130 -9.44 -4.74 11.87
N LEU A 131 -8.16 -4.78 12.23
CA LEU A 131 -7.12 -5.56 11.57
C LEU A 131 -6.73 -6.74 12.44
N HIS A 132 -6.40 -7.86 11.79
CA HIS A 132 -5.88 -9.05 12.44
C HIS A 132 -4.54 -9.42 11.80
N PHE A 133 -3.49 -9.46 12.61
CA PHE A 133 -2.13 -9.77 12.20
C PHE A 133 -1.74 -11.17 12.68
N ARG A 134 -1.17 -11.98 11.78
CA ARG A 134 -0.71 -13.34 12.06
C ARG A 134 0.63 -13.62 11.40
N GLY A 135 1.40 -14.54 11.96
CA GLY A 135 2.66 -14.99 11.41
C GLY A 135 3.51 -15.75 12.42
N HIS A 136 4.81 -15.86 12.14
CA HIS A 136 5.74 -16.54 13.02
C HIS A 136 6.97 -15.68 13.28
N PHE A 137 7.31 -15.50 14.55
CA PHE A 137 8.53 -14.81 14.95
C PHE A 137 9.75 -15.70 14.68
N THR A 138 10.34 -15.57 13.52
CA THR A 138 11.52 -16.33 13.06
C THR A 138 12.74 -15.43 12.82
N GLY A 139 12.54 -14.12 12.75
CA GLY A 139 13.60 -13.13 12.54
C GLY A 139 14.12 -12.54 13.86
N THR A 140 14.36 -11.23 13.88
CA THR A 140 14.88 -10.52 15.07
C THR A 140 14.06 -9.27 15.37
N PHE A 141 13.70 -9.06 16.64
CA PHE A 141 13.04 -7.87 17.12
C PHE A 141 13.76 -7.33 18.37
N ASN A 142 14.20 -6.07 18.34
CA ASN A 142 14.93 -5.40 19.42
C ASN A 142 16.09 -6.26 20.00
N GLY A 143 16.85 -6.95 19.13
CA GLY A 143 17.97 -7.80 19.54
C GLY A 143 17.58 -9.21 20.00
N THR A 144 16.30 -9.52 20.14
CA THR A 144 15.81 -10.86 20.47
C THR A 144 15.55 -11.64 19.19
N ALA A 145 16.14 -12.84 19.10
CA ALA A 145 15.91 -13.75 17.99
C ALA A 145 14.63 -14.57 18.22
N GLY A 146 13.80 -14.66 17.17
CA GLY A 146 12.61 -15.50 17.15
C GLY A 146 12.97 -17.00 17.08
N GLN A 147 12.10 -17.83 17.61
CA GLN A 147 12.23 -19.29 17.62
C GLN A 147 11.03 -19.99 16.96
N GLY A 148 10.30 -19.25 16.11
CA GLY A 148 9.11 -19.76 15.45
C GLY A 148 7.83 -19.62 16.25
N GLN A 149 7.82 -18.80 17.29
CA GLN A 149 6.61 -18.54 18.08
C GLN A 149 5.50 -17.99 17.17
N ALA A 150 4.29 -18.49 17.33
CA ALA A 150 3.12 -17.95 16.64
C ALA A 150 2.84 -16.51 17.13
N VAL A 151 2.54 -15.64 16.20
CA VAL A 151 2.12 -14.27 16.45
C VAL A 151 0.69 -14.12 15.95
N ASP A 152 -0.18 -13.62 16.82
CA ASP A 152 -1.60 -13.42 16.59
C ASP A 152 -2.07 -12.23 17.44
N PHE A 153 -2.27 -11.05 16.81
CA PHE A 153 -2.69 -9.84 17.51
C PHE A 153 -3.57 -8.95 16.62
N ILE A 154 -4.27 -8.05 17.25
CA ILE A 154 -5.23 -7.15 16.58
C ILE A 154 -4.76 -5.70 16.62
N ALA A 155 -5.29 -4.90 15.68
CA ALA A 155 -5.20 -3.45 15.70
C ALA A 155 -6.54 -2.83 15.26
N THR A 156 -6.76 -1.59 15.64
CA THR A 156 -7.90 -0.81 15.15
C THR A 156 -7.43 0.56 14.77
N ASP A 157 -7.71 0.94 13.53
CA ASP A 157 -7.35 2.22 12.96
C ASP A 157 -8.61 3.03 12.62
N ILE A 158 -8.52 4.34 12.82
CA ILE A 158 -9.51 5.32 12.36
C ILE A 158 -8.81 6.23 11.36
N TYR A 159 -9.23 6.19 10.11
CA TYR A 159 -8.71 7.05 9.06
C TYR A 159 -9.61 8.25 8.83
N ARG A 160 -9.02 9.44 8.62
CA ARG A 160 -9.68 10.54 7.93
C ARG A 160 -9.24 10.55 6.48
N ILE A 161 -10.23 10.53 5.60
CA ILE A 161 -9.99 10.49 4.15
C ILE A 161 -10.15 11.89 3.55
N ALA A 162 -9.15 12.31 2.79
CA ALA A 162 -9.18 13.53 1.99
C ALA A 162 -8.72 13.20 0.57
N HIS A 163 -9.45 13.67 -0.43
CA HIS A 163 -9.12 13.44 -1.85
C HIS A 163 -8.90 11.96 -2.23
N GLY A 164 -9.67 11.05 -1.60
CA GLY A 164 -9.57 9.61 -1.82
C GLY A 164 -8.33 8.94 -1.24
N ARG A 165 -7.62 9.59 -0.30
CA ARG A 165 -6.44 9.09 0.39
C ARG A 165 -6.56 9.30 1.90
N ILE A 166 -5.85 8.54 2.69
CA ILE A 166 -5.76 8.68 4.13
C ILE A 166 -4.89 9.90 4.45
N ALA A 167 -5.48 10.92 5.05
CA ALA A 167 -4.79 12.13 5.48
C ALA A 167 -4.38 12.07 6.95
N GLU A 168 -5.14 11.36 7.79
CA GLU A 168 -4.83 11.17 9.20
C GLU A 168 -5.17 9.75 9.61
N ASN A 169 -4.40 9.22 10.57
CA ASN A 169 -4.65 7.95 11.23
C ASN A 169 -4.58 8.09 12.75
N TRP A 170 -5.56 7.54 13.45
CA TRP A 170 -5.51 7.18 14.88
C TRP A 170 -5.52 5.67 14.95
N HIS A 171 -4.53 5.07 15.62
CA HIS A 171 -4.43 3.63 15.68
C HIS A 171 -4.06 3.14 17.08
N ILE A 172 -4.54 1.95 17.41
CA ILE A 172 -4.17 1.23 18.63
C ILE A 172 -3.96 -0.23 18.24
N GLU A 173 -2.78 -0.76 18.57
CA GLU A 173 -2.44 -2.16 18.45
C GLU A 173 -2.47 -2.84 19.83
N ASP A 174 -2.83 -4.11 19.88
CA ASP A 174 -2.62 -4.94 21.08
C ASP A 174 -1.14 -5.29 21.24
N ASN A 175 -0.36 -4.24 21.56
CA ASN A 175 1.08 -4.38 21.75
C ASN A 175 1.45 -5.27 22.94
N LEU A 176 0.59 -5.37 23.96
CA LEU A 176 0.86 -6.25 25.10
C LEU A 176 0.84 -7.71 24.67
N THR A 177 -0.17 -8.14 23.93
CA THR A 177 -0.26 -9.48 23.36
C THR A 177 0.93 -9.76 22.45
N LEU A 178 1.24 -8.85 21.53
CA LEU A 178 2.40 -8.98 20.64
C LEU A 178 3.70 -9.18 21.44
N MET A 179 4.00 -8.31 22.41
CA MET A 179 5.24 -8.39 23.20
C MET A 179 5.34 -9.68 24.00
N ARG A 180 4.22 -10.20 24.53
CA ARG A 180 4.16 -11.51 25.20
C ARG A 180 4.48 -12.65 24.25
N GLN A 181 3.89 -12.65 23.07
CA GLN A 181 4.12 -13.67 22.04
C GLN A 181 5.56 -13.66 21.52
N LEU A 182 6.20 -12.48 21.48
CA LEU A 182 7.62 -12.34 21.15
C LEU A 182 8.55 -12.74 22.33
N GLY A 183 8.00 -13.00 23.53
CA GLY A 183 8.78 -13.31 24.73
C GLY A 183 9.55 -12.13 25.31
N LEU A 184 9.10 -10.90 25.06
CA LEU A 184 9.77 -9.66 25.51
C LEU A 184 9.22 -9.14 26.84
N VAL A 185 8.04 -9.59 27.25
CA VAL A 185 7.39 -9.28 28.54
C VAL A 185 6.74 -10.54 29.09
N GLY A 186 6.70 -10.63 30.41
CA GLY A 186 6.06 -11.75 31.14
C GLY A 186 4.58 -11.52 31.41
#